data_001a7619078f48e26fe56f0f45ced3a5
#
_entry.id   001a7619078f48e26fe56f0f45ced3a5
#
_cell.length_a   1.000
_cell.length_b   1.000
_cell.length_c   1.000
_cell.angle_alpha   90.00
_cell.angle_beta   90.00
_cell.angle_gamma   90.00
#
_symmetry.space_group_name_H-M   'P 1'
#
loop_
_entity.id
_entity.type
_entity.pdbx_description
1 polymer ?
#
loop_
_entity_poly.entity_id
_entity_poly.type
_entity_poly.pdbx_seq_one_letter_code
_entity_poly.pdbx_strand_id
1 'polypeptide(L)'
;MLENYQNPQIYTYSNYDEFHDIQIEVIPSFIAEKSAPQNDYYFYAYEVRIHNLSDGPVQLINRHWVIRDGSKRERYINGEGVIGQRPVIEAGESFEYQSFCPLSTPTGNMRGKYEFKTPS
;
A
#
# COMPACT_ATOMS: atom_id res chain seq x y z
N MET A 1 -2.82 7.70 -19.86
CA MET A 1 -1.80 6.66 -20.02
C MET A 1 -0.57 7.01 -19.21
N LEU A 2 0.58 7.22 -19.87
CA LEU A 2 1.79 7.50 -19.13
C LEU A 2 1.68 8.74 -18.27
N GLU A 3 0.93 9.74 -18.71
CA GLU A 3 0.77 10.94 -17.91
C GLU A 3 0.11 10.64 -16.56
N ASN A 4 -0.67 9.58 -16.46
CA ASN A 4 -1.26 9.21 -15.18
C ASN A 4 -0.20 8.67 -14.22
N TYR A 5 0.88 8.12 -14.74
CA TYR A 5 1.96 7.59 -13.92
C TYR A 5 2.92 8.68 -13.53
N GLN A 6 3.02 9.72 -14.35
CA GLN A 6 3.86 10.86 -14.05
C GLN A 6 3.22 11.79 -13.04
N ASN A 7 1.92 11.62 -12.82
CA ASN A 7 1.16 12.41 -11.85
C ASN A 7 0.60 11.47 -10.80
N PRO A 8 1.41 11.08 -9.83
CA PRO A 8 0.95 10.15 -8.81
C PRO A 8 -0.25 10.70 -8.05
N GLN A 9 -1.15 9.81 -7.71
CA GLN A 9 -2.33 10.15 -6.94
C GLN A 9 -2.20 9.60 -5.54
N ILE A 10 -2.78 10.32 -4.60
CA ILE A 10 -2.79 9.93 -3.20
C ILE A 10 -4.14 9.29 -2.92
N TYR A 11 -4.11 8.09 -2.40
CA TYR A 11 -5.30 7.37 -1.99
C TYR A 11 -5.30 7.25 -0.49
N THR A 12 -6.38 7.70 0.13
CA THR A 12 -6.50 7.68 1.58
C THR A 12 -7.67 6.80 1.95
N TYR A 13 -7.42 5.88 2.87
CA TYR A 13 -8.43 4.98 3.38
C TYR A 13 -8.55 5.18 4.88
N SER A 14 -9.78 5.19 5.36
CA SER A 14 -10.04 5.26 6.78
C SER A 14 -10.76 4.00 7.18
N ASN A 15 -10.29 3.38 8.24
CA ASN A 15 -10.90 2.18 8.78
C ASN A 15 -11.65 2.56 10.05
N TYR A 16 -12.96 2.28 10.03
CA TYR A 16 -13.85 2.68 11.12
C TYR A 16 -14.42 1.50 11.87
N ASP A 17 -13.77 0.35 11.80
CA ASP A 17 -14.22 -0.79 12.57
C ASP A 17 -13.82 -0.62 14.04
N GLU A 18 -13.58 -1.73 14.74
CA GLU A 18 -13.31 -1.65 16.17
C GLU A 18 -12.05 -0.88 16.55
N PHE A 19 -11.12 -0.70 15.60
CA PHE A 19 -9.89 0.05 15.88
C PHE A 19 -10.03 1.53 15.60
N HIS A 20 -10.95 1.90 14.76
CA HIS A 20 -11.29 3.28 14.42
C HIS A 20 -10.08 4.12 14.04
N ASP A 21 -10.32 5.15 13.29
CA ASP A 21 -9.37 6.24 13.03
C ASP A 21 -7.96 5.77 12.69
N ILE A 22 -7.84 4.66 11.97
CA ILE A 22 -6.59 4.31 11.32
C ILE A 22 -6.69 4.81 9.89
N GLN A 23 -5.82 5.74 9.55
CA GLN A 23 -5.82 6.34 8.23
C GLN A 23 -4.64 5.80 7.44
N ILE A 24 -4.90 5.39 6.20
CA ILE A 24 -3.88 4.79 5.36
C ILE A 24 -3.78 5.59 4.08
N GLU A 25 -2.57 6.06 3.78
CA GLU A 25 -2.26 6.74 2.53
C GLU A 25 -1.36 5.85 1.70
N VAL A 26 -1.67 5.72 0.41
CA VAL A 26 -0.84 4.98 -0.53
C VAL A 26 -0.48 5.92 -1.66
N ILE A 27 0.81 6.12 -1.87
CA ILE A 27 1.33 7.07 -2.86
C ILE A 27 2.13 6.28 -3.88
N PRO A 28 1.56 5.96 -5.05
CA PRO A 28 2.28 5.25 -6.08
C PRO A 28 3.13 6.20 -6.92
N SER A 29 4.22 5.68 -7.47
CA SER A 29 5.03 6.41 -8.43
C SER A 29 5.60 5.46 -9.46
N PHE A 30 5.65 5.92 -10.70
CA PHE A 30 6.25 5.18 -11.80
C PHE A 30 7.75 5.44 -11.82
N ILE A 31 8.54 4.36 -11.85
CA ILE A 31 10.00 4.48 -11.82
C ILE A 31 10.51 4.17 -13.22
N ALA A 32 10.70 5.22 -14.01
CA ALA A 32 11.05 5.10 -15.42
C ALA A 32 12.39 4.39 -15.60
N GLU A 33 13.37 4.70 -14.78
CA GLU A 33 14.71 4.13 -14.93
C GLU A 33 14.77 2.64 -14.59
N LYS A 34 13.76 2.11 -13.96
CA LYS A 34 13.68 0.67 -13.66
C LYS A 34 12.65 -0.03 -14.52
N SER A 35 12.07 0.68 -15.47
CA SER A 35 11.04 0.14 -16.35
C SER A 35 11.60 -0.14 -17.73
N ALA A 36 10.95 -1.04 -18.44
CA ALA A 36 11.28 -1.37 -19.82
C ALA A 36 9.98 -1.57 -20.59
N PRO A 37 9.32 -0.46 -20.98
CA PRO A 37 8.01 -0.55 -21.65
C PRO A 37 8.05 -1.39 -22.93
N GLN A 38 9.17 -1.40 -23.63
CA GLN A 38 9.33 -2.22 -24.84
C GLN A 38 9.30 -3.71 -24.51
N ASN A 39 9.48 -4.09 -23.25
CA ASN A 39 9.40 -5.47 -22.79
C ASN A 39 8.18 -5.68 -21.90
N ASP A 40 7.20 -4.78 -21.97
CA ASP A 40 6.01 -4.84 -21.12
C ASP A 40 6.36 -4.93 -19.65
N TYR A 41 7.32 -4.10 -19.22
CA TYR A 41 7.76 -4.09 -17.84
C TYR A 41 7.63 -2.66 -17.31
N TYR A 42 6.70 -2.47 -16.38
CA TYR A 42 6.38 -1.16 -15.81
C TYR A 42 6.58 -1.26 -14.30
N PHE A 43 7.64 -0.63 -13.83
CA PHE A 43 8.04 -0.76 -12.44
C PHE A 43 7.47 0.41 -11.64
N TYR A 44 6.67 0.06 -10.63
CA TYR A 44 6.08 1.04 -9.72
C TYR A 44 6.63 0.87 -8.33
N ALA A 45 6.86 1.99 -7.67
CA ALA A 45 7.08 2.03 -6.24
C ALA A 45 5.82 2.59 -5.60
N TYR A 46 5.57 2.24 -4.35
CA TYR A 46 4.51 2.87 -3.60
C TYR A 46 4.96 3.07 -2.17
N GLU A 47 4.57 4.21 -1.63
CA GLU A 47 4.82 4.54 -0.24
C GLU A 47 3.52 4.41 0.52
N VAL A 48 3.57 3.76 1.68
CA VAL A 48 2.39 3.59 2.52
C VAL A 48 2.66 4.31 3.83
N ARG A 49 1.69 5.11 4.24
CA ARG A 49 1.72 5.80 5.53
C ARG A 49 0.50 5.37 6.31
N ILE A 50 0.73 4.87 7.49
CA ILE A 50 -0.33 4.40 8.38
C ILE A 50 -0.34 5.32 9.59
N HIS A 51 -1.44 6.05 9.75
CA HIS A 51 -1.59 7.03 10.82
C HIS A 51 -2.55 6.47 11.87
N ASN A 52 -2.08 6.36 13.09
CA ASN A 52 -2.92 5.92 14.19
C ASN A 52 -3.55 7.14 14.86
N LEU A 53 -4.77 7.44 14.49
CA LEU A 53 -5.50 8.57 15.05
C LEU A 53 -6.40 8.15 16.22
N SER A 54 -6.26 6.90 16.68
CA SER A 54 -7.01 6.43 17.84
C SER A 54 -6.30 6.85 19.13
N ASP A 55 -6.89 6.51 20.26
CA ASP A 55 -6.33 6.92 21.56
C ASP A 55 -5.51 5.84 22.24
N GLY A 56 -5.18 4.78 21.53
CA GLY A 56 -4.32 3.72 22.07
C GLY A 56 -3.44 3.13 20.99
N PRO A 57 -2.46 2.32 21.39
CA PRO A 57 -1.57 1.69 20.41
C PRO A 57 -2.29 0.62 19.61
N VAL A 58 -1.86 0.44 18.35
CA VAL A 58 -2.31 -0.67 17.51
C VAL A 58 -1.09 -1.35 16.95
N GLN A 59 -1.20 -2.66 16.72
CA GLN A 59 -0.14 -3.42 16.09
C GLN A 59 -0.61 -3.95 14.76
N LEU A 60 0.17 -3.71 13.71
CA LEU A 60 -0.12 -4.23 12.39
C LEU A 60 0.25 -5.70 12.35
N ILE A 61 -0.70 -6.56 12.01
CA ILE A 61 -0.49 -8.01 12.05
C ILE A 61 -0.35 -8.57 10.65
N ASN A 62 -1.30 -8.29 9.77
CA ASN A 62 -1.32 -8.85 8.43
C ASN A 62 -1.65 -7.79 7.40
N ARG A 63 -1.22 -8.04 6.16
CA ARG A 63 -1.59 -7.21 5.01
C ARG A 63 -2.16 -8.10 3.92
N HIS A 64 -3.11 -7.54 3.18
CA HIS A 64 -3.75 -8.22 2.06
C HIS A 64 -3.86 -7.24 0.91
N TRP A 65 -3.25 -7.57 -0.21
CA TRP A 65 -3.30 -6.73 -1.40
C TRP A 65 -3.82 -7.51 -2.59
N VAL A 66 -4.62 -6.85 -3.41
CA VAL A 66 -5.01 -7.35 -4.73
C VAL A 66 -4.48 -6.36 -5.75
N ILE A 67 -3.62 -6.83 -6.62
CA ILE A 67 -3.02 -6.01 -7.67
C ILE A 67 -3.65 -6.45 -8.98
N ARG A 68 -4.28 -5.49 -9.67
CA ARG A 68 -4.96 -5.75 -10.93
C ARG A 68 -4.25 -4.97 -12.02
N ASP A 69 -3.81 -5.65 -13.07
CA ASP A 69 -3.15 -4.98 -14.19
C ASP A 69 -4.17 -4.48 -15.21
N GLY A 70 -3.68 -3.83 -16.28
CA GLY A 70 -4.53 -3.24 -17.31
C GLY A 70 -5.25 -4.28 -18.16
N SER A 71 -4.80 -5.53 -18.13
CA SER A 71 -5.51 -6.62 -18.83
C SER A 71 -6.46 -7.35 -17.88
N LYS A 72 -6.67 -6.81 -16.68
CA LYS A 72 -7.61 -7.30 -15.68
C LYS A 72 -7.17 -8.59 -14.98
N ARG A 73 -5.91 -8.96 -15.11
CA ARG A 73 -5.36 -10.07 -14.34
C ARG A 73 -5.09 -9.59 -12.92
N GLU A 74 -5.30 -10.47 -11.96
CA GLU A 74 -5.16 -10.12 -10.55
C GLU A 74 -4.11 -10.99 -9.88
N ARG A 75 -3.36 -10.38 -8.97
CA ARG A 75 -2.45 -11.08 -8.08
C ARG A 75 -2.86 -10.76 -6.65
N TYR A 76 -2.75 -11.76 -5.80
CA TYR A 76 -3.10 -11.63 -4.39
C TYR A 76 -1.83 -11.74 -3.58
N ILE A 77 -1.57 -10.75 -2.75
CA ILE A 77 -0.39 -10.71 -1.90
C ILE A 77 -0.88 -10.66 -0.46
N ASN A 78 -0.67 -11.75 0.26
CA ASN A 78 -1.03 -11.83 1.66
C ASN A 78 0.24 -12.07 2.45
N GLY A 79 0.36 -11.39 3.58
CA GLY A 79 1.56 -11.54 4.36
C GLY A 79 1.39 -11.03 5.77
N GLU A 80 2.33 -11.45 6.62
CA GLU A 80 2.38 -10.99 8.00
C GLU A 80 3.17 -9.70 8.06
N GLY A 81 2.57 -8.70 8.70
CA GLY A 81 3.23 -7.44 8.88
C GLY A 81 3.62 -6.75 7.58
N VAL A 82 4.65 -5.95 7.65
CA VAL A 82 5.23 -5.24 6.50
C VAL A 82 6.74 -5.20 6.68
N ILE A 83 7.47 -5.49 5.59
CA ILE A 83 8.93 -5.45 5.58
C ILE A 83 9.53 -6.27 6.74
N GLY A 84 8.97 -7.45 6.99
CA GLY A 84 9.47 -8.33 8.04
C GLY A 84 9.18 -7.86 9.46
N GLN A 85 8.27 -6.90 9.63
CA GLN A 85 7.97 -6.32 10.93
C GLN A 85 6.48 -6.34 11.19
N ARG A 86 6.11 -6.38 12.46
CA ARG A 86 4.75 -6.16 12.93
C ARG A 86 4.77 -4.95 13.84
N PRO A 87 4.84 -3.75 13.28
CA PRO A 87 5.07 -2.57 14.09
C PRO A 87 3.90 -2.25 15.00
N VAL A 88 4.23 -1.79 16.19
CA VAL A 88 3.27 -1.19 17.11
C VAL A 88 3.31 0.31 16.86
N ILE A 89 2.16 0.89 16.55
CA ILE A 89 2.04 2.30 16.25
C ILE A 89 1.29 2.93 17.42
N GLU A 90 1.98 3.82 18.14
CA GLU A 90 1.39 4.48 19.29
C GLU A 90 0.32 5.48 18.86
N ALA A 91 -0.54 5.83 19.79
CA ALA A 91 -1.59 6.81 19.52
C ALA A 91 -0.97 8.11 19.02
N GLY A 92 -1.49 8.61 17.89
CA GLY A 92 -1.02 9.84 17.30
C GLY A 92 0.23 9.70 16.45
N GLU A 93 0.78 8.51 16.36
CA GLU A 93 2.00 8.27 15.59
C GLU A 93 1.68 7.65 14.23
N SER A 94 2.70 7.63 13.37
CA SER A 94 2.58 7.10 12.03
C SER A 94 3.71 6.11 11.77
N PHE A 95 3.43 5.16 10.90
CA PHE A 95 4.42 4.23 10.40
C PHE A 95 4.44 4.31 8.87
N GLU A 96 5.63 4.40 8.29
CA GLU A 96 5.78 4.52 6.84
C GLU A 96 6.68 3.42 6.32
N TYR A 97 6.34 2.92 5.14
CA TYR A 97 7.22 2.00 4.46
C TYR A 97 7.04 2.13 2.95
N GLN A 98 8.01 1.62 2.21
CA GLN A 98 7.99 1.65 0.75
C GLN A 98 8.09 0.23 0.23
N SER A 99 7.39 -0.04 -0.86
CA SER A 99 7.45 -1.32 -1.51
C SER A 99 7.34 -1.13 -3.03
N PHE A 100 7.32 -2.23 -3.77
CA PHE A 100 7.38 -2.19 -5.21
C PHE A 100 6.32 -3.10 -5.81
N CYS A 101 5.87 -2.72 -6.99
CA CYS A 101 4.83 -3.46 -7.69
C CYS A 101 5.08 -3.37 -9.19
N PRO A 102 5.85 -4.30 -9.76
CA PRO A 102 5.99 -4.33 -11.21
C PRO A 102 4.73 -4.85 -11.88
N LEU A 103 4.39 -4.24 -13.01
CA LEU A 103 3.24 -4.63 -13.81
C LEU A 103 3.71 -4.97 -15.22
N SER A 104 2.92 -5.80 -15.90
CA SER A 104 3.17 -6.11 -17.31
C SER A 104 2.39 -5.20 -18.24
N THR A 105 1.59 -4.29 -17.71
CA THR A 105 0.80 -3.33 -18.47
C THR A 105 1.06 -1.93 -17.94
N PRO A 106 0.83 -0.89 -18.76
CA PRO A 106 1.11 0.48 -18.34
C PRO A 106 0.27 0.95 -17.16
N THR A 107 -0.94 0.41 -17.01
CA THR A 107 -1.84 0.81 -15.95
C THR A 107 -2.17 -0.37 -15.06
N GLY A 108 -2.67 -0.04 -13.90
CA GLY A 108 -3.19 -1.03 -12.98
C GLY A 108 -3.71 -0.34 -11.75
N ASN A 109 -4.16 -1.14 -10.81
CA ASN A 109 -4.56 -0.60 -9.53
C ASN A 109 -4.24 -1.63 -8.46
N MET A 110 -4.22 -1.17 -7.23
CA MET A 110 -4.11 -2.07 -6.10
C MET A 110 -5.12 -1.64 -5.04
N ARG A 111 -5.67 -2.64 -4.39
CA ARG A 111 -6.58 -2.43 -3.28
C ARG A 111 -6.29 -3.48 -2.23
N GLY A 112 -6.66 -3.18 -1.01
CA GLY A 112 -6.39 -4.15 0.02
C GLY A 112 -6.78 -3.67 1.39
N LYS A 113 -6.26 -4.37 2.37
CA LYS A 113 -6.55 -4.04 3.77
C LYS A 113 -5.40 -4.47 4.63
N TYR A 114 -5.36 -3.88 5.81
CA TYR A 114 -4.44 -4.28 6.87
C TYR A 114 -5.26 -4.76 8.05
N GLU A 115 -4.72 -5.73 8.77
CA GLU A 115 -5.32 -6.19 10.00
C GLU A 115 -4.46 -5.73 11.16
N PHE A 116 -5.12 -5.15 12.15
CA PHE A 116 -4.46 -4.63 13.34
C PHE A 116 -5.05 -5.31 14.57
N LYS A 117 -4.29 -5.29 15.64
CA LYS A 117 -4.83 -5.66 16.95
C LYS A 117 -4.31 -4.67 17.98
N THR A 118 -5.03 -4.55 19.07
CA THR A 118 -4.53 -3.81 20.22
C THR A 118 -3.58 -4.72 20.99
N PRO A 119 -2.35 -4.26 21.25
CA PRO A 119 -1.44 -5.04 22.08
C PRO A 119 -1.95 -5.04 23.52
N SER A 120 -2.02 -6.17 24.13
CA SER A 120 -2.54 -6.25 25.49
C SER A 120 -1.83 -7.34 26.28
#